data_819b0a95dccf05ba546ea5be1742d16c
#
_entry.id   819b0a95dccf05ba546ea5be1742d16c
#
_cell.length_a   1.000
_cell.length_b   1.000
_cell.length_c   1.000
_cell.angle_alpha   90.00
_cell.angle_beta   90.00
_cell.angle_gamma   90.00
#
_symmetry.space_group_name_H-M   'P 1'
#
loop_
_entity.id
_entity.type
_entity.pdbx_description
1 polymer ?
#
loop_
_entity_poly.entity_id
_entity_poly.type
_entity_poly.pdbx_seq_one_letter_code
_entity_poly.pdbx_strand_id
1 'polypeptide(L)'
;MHQAAAAPETAPKVARKRRSTRKRQIIIGAVGCLVLWLIVSILLSKREKPIPVTTEKAVRKTILQTVSATGKVQPETEVKISPEVAGEIIELPVADGMGIKKGDLLVKIKPDSYKALLEQQEAAISAAKATNLQQKATMLKTEQDLKRAEDMYAKKTISIQEYNNAQAASDVAKNTYESSLHEIERAQAGSSQARDQLSKTTVYSPINGTVTILNSKLGERIVATGQFAGTEVMRVADLSRMQAVIDVNENDVPNVKIGDKANVKIDAYGDRKFKGTVAQIGNTGKTTGSGTQEEVTNFEVKINLEREDVLLRPGLSCTADIETNMVKDAVAVPMQGVTIRTGDSNLSPEEIEKKKLKSAARDKGDNNADYVNERQEKAAQREERDKLAKVVFLKKGGKAQSVKVTTGISDDTYMEIKTGVQPGDEVISGSYSAISRKLKDGAKVTYDKEATK
;
A
#
# COMPACT_ATOMS: atom_id res chain seq x y z
N MET A 1 75.89 60.87 55.15
CA MET A 1 76.56 62.13 54.76
C MET A 1 75.51 62.98 54.09
N HIS A 2 75.24 64.08 54.76
CA HIS A 2 74.93 65.46 54.39
C HIS A 2 73.70 65.70 53.53
N GLN A 3 72.64 66.24 54.11
CA GLN A 3 72.43 67.69 54.41
C GLN A 3 72.00 68.41 53.14
N ALA A 4 70.99 69.21 53.02
CA ALA A 4 70.19 70.06 53.92
C ALA A 4 69.33 70.94 53.01
N ALA A 5 68.15 71.27 53.45
CA ALA A 5 67.63 72.59 53.74
C ALA A 5 67.33 73.46 52.49
N ALA A 6 66.31 74.23 52.38
CA ALA A 6 65.43 74.98 53.24
C ALA A 6 64.36 75.67 52.35
N ALA A 7 63.25 76.04 52.99
CA ALA A 7 62.18 76.92 52.46
C ALA A 7 62.66 78.36 52.28
N PRO A 8 61.85 79.42 51.93
CA PRO A 8 60.41 79.58 52.14
C PRO A 8 59.62 80.41 51.05
N GLU A 9 58.29 80.43 51.27
CA GLU A 9 57.38 81.61 51.12
C GLU A 9 57.21 82.28 49.76
N THR A 10 56.01 82.29 49.25
CA THR A 10 55.03 83.37 49.41
C THR A 10 53.72 83.09 48.64
N ALA A 11 52.60 83.22 49.32
CA ALA A 11 51.31 83.36 48.69
C ALA A 11 51.15 84.71 48.02
N PRO A 12 50.33 84.87 47.01
CA PRO A 12 49.14 85.66 47.21
C PRO A 12 47.85 85.29 46.40
N LYS A 13 46.81 85.55 47.06
CA LYS A 13 45.48 86.09 46.62
C LYS A 13 44.63 85.38 45.63
N VAL A 14 43.52 84.88 46.19
CA VAL A 14 42.19 84.51 45.64
C VAL A 14 41.66 85.54 44.62
N ALA A 15 41.26 85.08 43.44
CA ALA A 15 40.29 85.77 42.59
C ALA A 15 39.11 84.86 42.33
N ARG A 16 38.00 85.12 43.02
CA ARG A 16 36.63 84.52 42.76
C ARG A 16 36.16 84.91 41.37
N LYS A 17 36.17 83.97 40.43
CA LYS A 17 35.50 84.11 39.12
C LYS A 17 34.03 83.64 39.22
N ARG A 18 33.05 84.52 39.19
CA ARG A 18 31.62 84.28 39.14
C ARG A 18 31.36 83.41 37.90
N ARG A 19 31.00 82.12 38.08
CA ARG A 19 30.52 81.22 37.02
C ARG A 19 29.10 81.62 36.61
N SER A 20 28.92 82.04 35.40
CA SER A 20 27.71 82.45 34.74
C SER A 20 26.65 81.30 34.78
N THR A 21 25.53 81.54 35.41
CA THR A 21 24.33 80.69 35.51
C THR A 21 23.73 80.32 34.15
N ARG A 22 24.02 81.05 33.07
CA ARG A 22 23.57 80.81 31.72
C ARG A 22 24.12 79.52 31.09
N LYS A 23 25.39 79.13 31.41
CA LYS A 23 25.93 77.85 30.85
C LYS A 23 25.27 76.61 31.46
N ARG A 24 24.82 76.69 32.70
CA ARG A 24 24.13 75.60 33.40
C ARG A 24 22.69 75.34 32.82
N GLN A 25 22.01 76.44 32.46
CA GLN A 25 20.71 76.37 31.80
C GLN A 25 20.77 75.82 30.38
N ILE A 26 21.83 76.16 29.62
CA ILE A 26 22.04 75.62 28.27
C ILE A 26 22.37 74.13 28.28
N ILE A 27 23.16 73.67 29.29
CA ILE A 27 23.49 72.23 29.45
C ILE A 27 22.23 71.44 29.86
N ILE A 28 21.39 71.95 30.74
CA ILE A 28 20.12 71.28 31.17
C ILE A 28 19.16 71.24 29.98
N GLY A 29 19.08 72.29 29.17
CA GLY A 29 18.27 72.29 27.93
C GLY A 29 18.77 71.29 26.90
N ALA A 30 20.09 71.19 26.69
CA ALA A 30 20.69 70.22 25.78
C ALA A 30 20.48 68.74 26.19
N VAL A 31 20.61 68.48 27.51
CA VAL A 31 20.31 67.16 28.06
C VAL A 31 18.81 66.80 27.92
N GLY A 32 17.93 67.79 28.19
CA GLY A 32 16.48 67.60 27.99
C GLY A 32 16.11 67.29 26.52
N CYS A 33 16.70 68.00 25.56
CA CYS A 33 16.51 67.69 24.12
C CYS A 33 17.07 66.34 23.75
N LEU A 34 18.21 65.91 24.30
CA LEU A 34 18.82 64.62 24.03
C LEU A 34 17.97 63.44 24.60
N VAL A 35 17.43 63.63 25.81
CA VAL A 35 16.48 62.65 26.39
C VAL A 35 15.18 62.61 25.61
N LEU A 36 14.63 63.74 25.20
CA LEU A 36 13.43 63.79 24.35
C LEU A 36 13.70 63.16 22.99
N TRP A 37 14.84 63.40 22.36
CA TRP A 37 15.24 62.77 21.10
C TRP A 37 15.42 61.22 21.28
N LEU A 38 15.98 60.79 22.40
CA LEU A 38 16.13 59.37 22.73
C LEU A 38 14.78 58.71 22.96
N ILE A 39 13.83 59.38 23.66
CA ILE A 39 12.46 58.85 23.85
C ILE A 39 11.72 58.81 22.49
N VAL A 40 11.83 59.80 21.66
CA VAL A 40 11.24 59.81 20.32
C VAL A 40 11.88 58.75 19.44
N SER A 41 13.21 58.57 19.50
CA SER A 41 13.92 57.51 18.78
C SER A 41 13.49 56.08 19.23
N ILE A 42 13.29 55.88 20.51
CA ILE A 42 12.78 54.60 21.06
C ILE A 42 11.32 54.36 20.65
N LEU A 43 10.49 55.43 20.65
CA LEU A 43 9.09 55.33 20.20
C LEU A 43 8.96 55.06 18.67
N LEU A 44 9.86 55.66 17.84
CA LEU A 44 9.95 55.42 16.43
C LEU A 44 10.58 54.06 16.08
N SER A 45 11.52 53.55 16.87
CA SER A 45 12.17 52.25 16.74
C SER A 45 11.21 51.10 17.06
N LYS A 46 10.14 51.33 17.85
CA LYS A 46 9.07 50.32 18.13
C LYS A 46 8.04 50.19 17.03
N ARG A 47 8.15 50.87 15.88
CA ARG A 47 7.28 50.63 14.72
C ARG A 47 7.66 49.28 14.13
N GLU A 48 6.87 48.25 14.40
CA GLU A 48 6.96 46.93 13.74
C GLU A 48 6.96 47.12 12.24
N LYS A 49 8.03 46.64 11.59
CA LYS A 49 8.11 46.66 10.11
C LYS A 49 6.99 45.82 9.55
N PRO A 50 6.20 46.31 8.60
CA PRO A 50 5.15 45.51 7.98
C PRO A 50 5.75 44.31 7.29
N ILE A 51 5.14 43.14 7.47
CA ILE A 51 5.58 41.88 6.88
C ILE A 51 5.02 41.81 5.45
N PRO A 52 5.87 41.66 4.41
CA PRO A 52 5.38 41.45 3.06
C PRO A 52 4.69 40.09 2.95
N VAL A 53 3.46 40.08 2.46
CA VAL A 53 2.64 38.87 2.28
C VAL A 53 1.87 38.91 0.97
N THR A 54 1.67 37.74 0.38
CA THR A 54 0.74 37.56 -0.73
C THR A 54 -0.63 37.21 -0.17
N THR A 55 -1.68 37.74 -0.77
CA THR A 55 -3.05 37.42 -0.36
C THR A 55 -3.85 36.89 -1.53
N GLU A 56 -4.71 35.91 -1.24
CA GLU A 56 -5.63 35.33 -2.21
C GLU A 56 -7.04 35.32 -1.63
N LYS A 57 -8.06 35.54 -2.47
CA LYS A 57 -9.44 35.54 -1.99
C LYS A 57 -9.96 34.11 -1.83
N ALA A 58 -10.62 33.84 -0.73
CA ALA A 58 -11.39 32.62 -0.56
C ALA A 58 -12.51 32.56 -1.59
N VAL A 59 -12.51 31.55 -2.43
CA VAL A 59 -13.51 31.37 -3.51
C VAL A 59 -14.30 30.10 -3.29
N ARG A 60 -15.51 30.04 -3.86
CA ARG A 60 -16.24 28.80 -3.94
C ARG A 60 -15.77 27.99 -5.13
N LYS A 61 -15.31 26.77 -4.88
CA LYS A 61 -14.78 25.86 -5.89
C LYS A 61 -15.13 24.41 -5.57
N THR A 62 -15.25 23.59 -6.59
CA THR A 62 -15.31 22.14 -6.39
C THR A 62 -13.90 21.65 -6.07
N ILE A 63 -13.75 21.01 -4.92
CA ILE A 63 -12.48 20.39 -4.48
C ILE A 63 -12.62 18.88 -4.68
N LEU A 64 -11.64 18.31 -5.36
CA LEU A 64 -11.53 16.89 -5.62
C LEU A 64 -10.29 16.36 -4.90
N GLN A 65 -10.52 15.51 -3.92
CA GLN A 65 -9.42 14.82 -3.25
C GLN A 65 -8.96 13.64 -4.08
N THR A 66 -7.70 13.61 -4.41
CA THR A 66 -7.07 12.51 -5.16
C THR A 66 -6.07 11.76 -4.30
N VAL A 67 -5.99 10.46 -4.51
CA VAL A 67 -4.94 9.61 -3.95
C VAL A 67 -4.08 9.12 -5.11
N SER A 68 -2.81 9.51 -5.11
CA SER A 68 -1.85 9.13 -6.14
C SER A 68 -1.02 7.95 -5.67
N ALA A 69 -0.93 6.91 -6.51
CA ALA A 69 -0.13 5.73 -6.23
C ALA A 69 0.51 5.18 -7.50
N THR A 70 1.64 4.53 -7.34
CA THR A 70 2.39 3.92 -8.44
C THR A 70 2.20 2.40 -8.48
N GLY A 71 2.36 1.81 -9.66
CA GLY A 71 2.21 0.38 -9.82
C GLY A 71 2.55 -0.10 -11.22
N LYS A 72 1.97 -1.24 -11.60
CA LYS A 72 2.20 -1.87 -12.91
C LYS A 72 0.90 -2.25 -13.58
N VAL A 73 0.89 -2.15 -14.90
CA VAL A 73 -0.20 -2.65 -15.73
C VAL A 73 -0.07 -4.16 -15.88
N GLN A 74 -1.15 -4.88 -15.62
CA GLN A 74 -1.23 -6.34 -15.71
C GLN A 74 -2.53 -6.75 -16.41
N PRO A 75 -2.61 -7.93 -17.03
CA PRO A 75 -3.88 -8.45 -17.51
C PRO A 75 -4.80 -8.80 -16.33
N GLU A 76 -6.11 -8.68 -16.54
CA GLU A 76 -7.10 -9.10 -15.53
C GLU A 76 -7.03 -10.62 -15.31
N THR A 77 -6.83 -11.38 -16.40
CA THR A 77 -6.72 -12.84 -16.35
C THR A 77 -5.39 -13.28 -16.93
N GLU A 78 -4.56 -13.88 -16.10
CA GLU A 78 -3.30 -14.52 -16.47
C GLU A 78 -3.26 -15.94 -15.91
N VAL A 79 -2.92 -16.92 -16.74
CA VAL A 79 -2.77 -18.31 -16.35
C VAL A 79 -1.34 -18.78 -16.58
N LYS A 80 -0.72 -19.27 -15.52
CA LYS A 80 0.59 -19.93 -15.57
C LYS A 80 0.40 -21.39 -16.00
N ILE A 81 1.05 -21.79 -17.06
CA ILE A 81 1.00 -23.14 -17.59
C ILE A 81 2.20 -23.92 -17.05
N SER A 82 1.89 -24.84 -16.14
CA SER A 82 2.86 -25.75 -15.52
C SER A 82 2.35 -27.17 -15.64
N PRO A 83 2.97 -28.03 -16.45
CA PRO A 83 2.54 -29.40 -16.63
C PRO A 83 2.59 -30.21 -15.34
N GLU A 84 1.59 -31.10 -15.18
CA GLU A 84 1.49 -31.97 -14.01
C GLU A 84 2.35 -33.25 -14.12
N VAL A 85 2.90 -33.49 -15.31
CA VAL A 85 3.75 -34.68 -15.59
C VAL A 85 5.13 -34.26 -16.03
N ALA A 86 6.15 -35.03 -15.64
CA ALA A 86 7.54 -34.78 -15.98
C ALA A 86 7.91 -35.41 -17.34
N GLY A 87 8.81 -34.80 -18.07
CA GLY A 87 9.31 -35.36 -19.33
C GLY A 87 9.98 -34.33 -20.22
N GLU A 88 10.40 -34.77 -21.40
CA GLU A 88 11.00 -33.95 -22.45
C GLU A 88 9.92 -33.33 -23.34
N ILE A 89 10.04 -32.06 -23.68
CA ILE A 89 9.14 -31.38 -24.62
C ILE A 89 9.47 -31.81 -26.02
N ILE A 90 8.54 -32.51 -26.67
CA ILE A 90 8.70 -32.99 -28.06
C ILE A 90 8.00 -32.11 -29.07
N GLU A 91 7.02 -31.29 -28.64
CA GLU A 91 6.25 -30.42 -29.52
C GLU A 91 5.89 -29.14 -28.75
N LEU A 92 6.15 -27.99 -29.36
CA LEU A 92 5.91 -26.65 -28.78
C LEU A 92 5.52 -25.72 -29.94
N PRO A 93 4.26 -25.77 -30.41
CA PRO A 93 3.81 -25.05 -31.60
C PRO A 93 3.55 -23.56 -31.37
N VAL A 94 3.87 -23.04 -30.19
CA VAL A 94 3.59 -21.66 -29.78
C VAL A 94 4.86 -20.85 -29.63
N ALA A 95 4.75 -19.55 -29.89
CA ALA A 95 5.84 -18.58 -29.74
C ALA A 95 5.41 -17.43 -28.81
N ASP A 96 6.39 -16.73 -28.26
CA ASP A 96 6.16 -15.53 -27.46
C ASP A 96 5.41 -14.47 -28.28
N GLY A 97 4.36 -13.88 -27.67
CA GLY A 97 3.46 -12.93 -28.35
C GLY A 97 2.41 -13.55 -29.28
N MET A 98 2.35 -14.88 -29.43
CA MET A 98 1.37 -15.55 -30.29
C MET A 98 -0.02 -15.55 -29.64
N GLY A 99 -1.05 -15.17 -30.43
CA GLY A 99 -2.44 -15.29 -30.02
C GLY A 99 -2.92 -16.74 -30.12
N ILE A 100 -3.57 -17.23 -29.08
CA ILE A 100 -4.06 -18.60 -28.95
C ILE A 100 -5.52 -18.63 -28.52
N LYS A 101 -6.22 -19.70 -28.87
CA LYS A 101 -7.61 -19.96 -28.46
C LYS A 101 -7.66 -21.05 -27.42
N LYS A 102 -8.72 -21.05 -26.62
CA LYS A 102 -9.01 -22.13 -25.69
C LYS A 102 -9.09 -23.48 -26.45
N GLY A 103 -8.32 -24.47 -26.00
CA GLY A 103 -8.22 -25.78 -26.60
C GLY A 103 -7.09 -25.95 -27.61
N ASP A 104 -6.34 -24.88 -27.93
CA ASP A 104 -5.15 -25.01 -28.78
C ASP A 104 -4.04 -25.76 -28.03
N LEU A 105 -3.26 -26.56 -28.77
CA LEU A 105 -2.11 -27.27 -28.22
C LEU A 105 -1.01 -26.29 -27.85
N LEU A 106 -0.60 -26.33 -26.60
CA LEU A 106 0.48 -25.51 -26.09
C LEU A 106 1.81 -26.25 -26.03
N VAL A 107 1.79 -27.42 -25.38
CA VAL A 107 2.98 -28.23 -25.15
C VAL A 107 2.60 -29.69 -25.20
N LYS A 108 3.50 -30.51 -25.79
CA LYS A 108 3.41 -31.97 -25.76
C LYS A 108 4.70 -32.56 -25.19
N ILE A 109 4.52 -33.33 -24.15
CA ILE A 109 5.57 -34.04 -23.44
C ILE A 109 5.67 -35.44 -24.03
N LYS A 110 6.89 -36.00 -24.07
CA LYS A 110 7.17 -37.34 -24.54
C LYS A 110 6.31 -38.39 -23.83
N PRO A 111 5.37 -39.06 -24.53
CA PRO A 111 4.37 -39.91 -23.90
C PRO A 111 4.81 -41.38 -23.72
N ASP A 112 6.01 -41.78 -24.19
CA ASP A 112 6.38 -43.18 -24.32
C ASP A 112 6.31 -43.96 -23.01
N SER A 113 6.82 -43.42 -21.93
CA SER A 113 6.78 -44.04 -20.60
C SER A 113 5.33 -44.15 -20.05
N TYR A 114 4.52 -43.15 -20.31
CA TYR A 114 3.11 -43.13 -19.88
C TYR A 114 2.23 -44.08 -20.72
N LYS A 115 2.53 -44.23 -22.01
CA LYS A 115 1.89 -45.27 -22.88
C LYS A 115 2.24 -46.66 -22.39
N ALA A 116 3.51 -46.94 -22.14
CA ALA A 116 3.95 -48.23 -21.61
C ALA A 116 3.28 -48.56 -20.26
N LEU A 117 3.15 -47.54 -19.36
CA LEU A 117 2.43 -47.73 -18.12
C LEU A 117 0.95 -48.05 -18.32
N LEU A 118 0.27 -47.36 -19.24
CA LEU A 118 -1.11 -47.63 -19.56
C LEU A 118 -1.29 -49.07 -20.11
N GLU A 119 -0.43 -49.50 -21.05
CA GLU A 119 -0.44 -50.84 -21.62
C GLU A 119 -0.22 -51.91 -20.51
N GLN A 120 0.69 -51.67 -19.57
CA GLN A 120 0.89 -52.52 -18.43
C GLN A 120 -0.38 -52.67 -17.60
N GLN A 121 -1.11 -51.58 -17.32
CA GLN A 121 -2.33 -51.62 -16.53
C GLN A 121 -3.50 -52.29 -17.31
N GLU A 122 -3.56 -52.11 -18.61
CA GLU A 122 -4.55 -52.83 -19.49
C GLU A 122 -4.29 -54.34 -19.51
N ALA A 123 -3.02 -54.76 -19.49
CA ALA A 123 -2.68 -56.18 -19.34
C ALA A 123 -3.10 -56.72 -17.96
N ALA A 124 -2.98 -55.93 -16.90
CA ALA A 124 -3.44 -56.32 -15.55
C ALA A 124 -4.97 -56.51 -15.50
N ILE A 125 -5.75 -55.66 -16.18
CA ILE A 125 -7.21 -55.88 -16.34
C ILE A 125 -7.49 -57.19 -17.03
N SER A 126 -6.74 -57.52 -18.09
CA SER A 126 -6.93 -58.78 -18.84
C SER A 126 -6.64 -60.01 -17.96
N ALA A 127 -5.59 -59.96 -17.14
CA ALA A 127 -5.26 -60.98 -16.19
C ALA A 127 -6.34 -61.15 -15.08
N ALA A 128 -6.81 -60.03 -14.51
CA ALA A 128 -7.89 -60.06 -13.53
C ALA A 128 -9.19 -60.64 -14.11
N LYS A 129 -9.54 -60.32 -15.36
CA LYS A 129 -10.70 -60.91 -16.07
C LYS A 129 -10.54 -62.41 -16.28
N ALA A 130 -9.35 -62.90 -16.61
CA ALA A 130 -9.08 -64.30 -16.77
C ALA A 130 -9.28 -65.05 -15.43
N THR A 131 -8.73 -64.49 -14.32
CA THR A 131 -8.93 -65.03 -12.97
C THR A 131 -10.41 -65.04 -12.58
N ASN A 132 -11.15 -63.97 -12.89
CA ASN A 132 -12.60 -63.94 -12.59
C ASN A 132 -13.38 -65.03 -13.36
N LEU A 133 -13.06 -65.27 -14.64
CA LEU A 133 -13.67 -66.35 -15.39
C LEU A 133 -13.41 -67.72 -14.76
N GLN A 134 -12.20 -67.97 -14.27
CA GLN A 134 -11.86 -69.20 -13.55
C GLN A 134 -12.67 -69.35 -12.24
N GLN A 135 -12.76 -68.28 -11.44
CA GLN A 135 -13.54 -68.28 -10.19
C GLN A 135 -15.05 -68.49 -10.49
N LYS A 136 -15.58 -67.86 -11.55
CA LYS A 136 -16.94 -68.04 -12.01
C LYS A 136 -17.23 -69.51 -12.34
N ALA A 137 -16.32 -70.18 -13.05
CA ALA A 137 -16.47 -71.58 -13.37
C ALA A 137 -16.46 -72.47 -12.11
N THR A 138 -15.61 -72.12 -11.15
CA THR A 138 -15.56 -72.83 -9.83
C THR A 138 -16.86 -72.63 -9.05
N MET A 139 -17.37 -71.38 -9.00
CA MET A 139 -18.66 -71.07 -8.34
C MET A 139 -19.82 -71.86 -8.98
N LEU A 140 -19.93 -71.87 -10.31
CA LEU A 140 -20.97 -72.62 -11.03
C LEU A 140 -20.90 -74.10 -10.75
N LYS A 141 -19.69 -74.66 -10.66
CA LYS A 141 -19.50 -76.09 -10.31
C LYS A 141 -20.00 -76.37 -8.89
N THR A 142 -19.57 -75.61 -7.89
CA THR A 142 -19.95 -75.80 -6.48
C THR A 142 -21.45 -75.54 -6.27
N GLU A 143 -22.06 -74.62 -6.96
CA GLU A 143 -23.50 -74.36 -6.96
C GLU A 143 -24.30 -75.59 -7.50
N GLN A 144 -23.83 -76.20 -8.58
CA GLN A 144 -24.42 -77.46 -9.07
C GLN A 144 -24.27 -78.63 -8.11
N ASP A 145 -23.09 -78.70 -7.43
CA ASP A 145 -22.84 -79.71 -6.41
C ASP A 145 -23.75 -79.51 -5.21
N LEU A 146 -23.95 -78.28 -4.71
CA LEU A 146 -24.90 -77.96 -3.67
C LEU A 146 -26.33 -78.37 -4.05
N LYS A 147 -26.80 -77.97 -5.24
CA LYS A 147 -28.14 -78.31 -5.70
C LYS A 147 -28.36 -79.82 -5.74
N ARG A 148 -27.34 -80.59 -6.14
CA ARG A 148 -27.38 -82.07 -6.07
C ARG A 148 -27.45 -82.63 -4.63
N ALA A 149 -26.68 -82.00 -3.74
CA ALA A 149 -26.70 -82.32 -2.28
C ALA A 149 -28.06 -81.95 -1.67
N GLU A 150 -28.72 -80.86 -2.03
CA GLU A 150 -30.08 -80.52 -1.58
C GLU A 150 -31.09 -81.60 -1.98
N ASP A 151 -31.06 -82.02 -3.27
CA ASP A 151 -31.94 -83.05 -3.78
C ASP A 151 -31.75 -84.45 -3.03
N MET A 152 -30.49 -84.80 -2.74
CA MET A 152 -30.17 -86.02 -2.02
C MET A 152 -30.54 -85.94 -0.55
N TYR A 153 -30.36 -84.76 0.12
CA TYR A 153 -30.77 -84.57 1.51
C TYR A 153 -32.30 -84.58 1.62
N ALA A 154 -33.05 -83.99 0.72
CA ALA A 154 -34.51 -84.07 0.71
C ALA A 154 -35.01 -85.50 0.58
N LYS A 155 -34.27 -86.35 -0.19
CA LYS A 155 -34.54 -87.80 -0.28
C LYS A 155 -33.97 -88.62 0.91
N LYS A 156 -33.36 -87.95 1.91
CA LYS A 156 -32.72 -88.55 3.10
C LYS A 156 -31.59 -89.53 2.77
N THR A 157 -30.86 -89.31 1.65
CA THR A 157 -29.81 -90.20 1.18
C THR A 157 -28.42 -89.76 1.68
N ILE A 158 -28.25 -88.56 2.18
CA ILE A 158 -27.00 -87.99 2.70
C ILE A 158 -27.22 -87.44 4.11
N SER A 159 -26.12 -87.30 4.87
CA SER A 159 -26.14 -86.70 6.21
C SER A 159 -26.28 -85.17 6.17
N ILE A 160 -26.79 -84.60 7.25
CA ILE A 160 -26.85 -83.12 7.39
C ILE A 160 -25.48 -82.51 7.33
N GLN A 161 -24.43 -83.19 7.76
CA GLN A 161 -23.05 -82.71 7.74
C GLN A 161 -22.53 -82.59 6.27
N GLU A 162 -22.85 -83.56 5.41
CA GLU A 162 -22.49 -83.52 3.98
C GLU A 162 -23.19 -82.37 3.26
N TYR A 163 -24.48 -82.14 3.55
CA TYR A 163 -25.21 -80.97 3.06
C TYR A 163 -24.59 -79.69 3.49
N ASN A 164 -24.30 -79.51 4.79
CA ASN A 164 -23.67 -78.31 5.34
C ASN A 164 -22.29 -78.08 4.73
N ASN A 165 -21.52 -79.13 4.48
CA ASN A 165 -20.22 -79.02 3.77
C ASN A 165 -20.37 -78.55 2.35
N ALA A 166 -21.35 -79.03 1.60
CA ALA A 166 -21.62 -78.58 0.21
C ALA A 166 -22.07 -77.10 0.19
N GLN A 167 -22.90 -76.68 1.17
CA GLN A 167 -23.35 -75.31 1.31
C GLN A 167 -22.14 -74.36 1.61
N ALA A 168 -21.34 -74.75 2.60
CA ALA A 168 -20.15 -73.93 2.90
C ALA A 168 -19.17 -73.81 1.73
N ALA A 169 -18.99 -74.91 0.97
CA ALA A 169 -18.13 -74.85 -0.23
C ALA A 169 -18.69 -73.90 -1.33
N SER A 170 -20.02 -73.92 -1.52
CA SER A 170 -20.68 -73.02 -2.43
C SER A 170 -20.57 -71.55 -1.98
N ASP A 171 -20.79 -71.29 -0.71
CA ASP A 171 -20.66 -69.94 -0.12
C ASP A 171 -19.22 -69.39 -0.25
N VAL A 172 -18.21 -70.20 0.03
CA VAL A 172 -16.79 -69.82 -0.18
C VAL A 172 -16.50 -69.53 -1.64
N ALA A 173 -16.96 -70.35 -2.59
CA ALA A 173 -16.75 -70.12 -4.01
C ALA A 173 -17.46 -68.87 -4.53
N LYS A 174 -18.65 -68.59 -4.00
CA LYS A 174 -19.39 -67.33 -4.31
C LYS A 174 -18.65 -66.12 -3.81
N ASN A 175 -18.21 -66.13 -2.56
CA ASN A 175 -17.43 -65.02 -1.98
C ASN A 175 -16.08 -64.81 -2.69
N THR A 176 -15.45 -65.90 -3.16
CA THR A 176 -14.21 -65.81 -3.94
C THR A 176 -14.45 -65.19 -5.33
N TYR A 177 -15.58 -65.54 -5.96
CA TYR A 177 -15.98 -64.91 -7.23
C TYR A 177 -16.29 -63.43 -7.05
N GLU A 178 -17.03 -63.00 -6.01
CA GLU A 178 -17.28 -61.62 -5.69
C GLU A 178 -15.97 -60.85 -5.42
N SER A 179 -15.04 -61.42 -4.66
CA SER A 179 -13.71 -60.87 -4.47
C SER A 179 -12.96 -60.64 -5.79
N SER A 180 -13.07 -61.56 -6.73
CA SER A 180 -12.43 -61.42 -8.07
C SER A 180 -13.05 -60.33 -8.92
N LEU A 181 -14.34 -59.97 -8.71
CA LEU A 181 -14.96 -58.81 -9.33
C LEU A 181 -14.32 -57.49 -8.85
N HIS A 182 -14.13 -57.39 -7.53
CA HIS A 182 -13.44 -56.22 -6.95
C HIS A 182 -11.99 -56.10 -7.42
N GLU A 183 -11.32 -57.22 -7.74
CA GLU A 183 -9.98 -57.19 -8.35
C GLU A 183 -10.00 -56.56 -9.76
N ILE A 184 -11.03 -56.86 -10.54
CA ILE A 184 -11.22 -56.19 -11.85
C ILE A 184 -11.42 -54.69 -11.66
N GLU A 185 -12.30 -54.31 -10.73
CA GLU A 185 -12.53 -52.87 -10.45
C GLU A 185 -11.23 -52.15 -10.02
N ARG A 186 -10.41 -52.77 -9.18
CA ARG A 186 -9.11 -52.25 -8.77
C ARG A 186 -8.16 -52.07 -9.97
N ALA A 187 -8.08 -53.09 -10.84
CA ALA A 187 -7.27 -53.03 -12.05
C ALA A 187 -7.78 -51.94 -13.03
N GLN A 188 -9.08 -51.75 -13.14
CA GLN A 188 -9.71 -50.72 -13.95
C GLN A 188 -9.37 -49.30 -13.38
N ALA A 189 -9.39 -49.10 -12.06
CA ALA A 189 -8.99 -47.87 -11.43
C ALA A 189 -7.53 -47.53 -11.75
N GLY A 190 -6.61 -48.52 -11.67
CA GLY A 190 -5.23 -48.38 -12.06
C GLY A 190 -5.03 -47.94 -13.51
N SER A 191 -5.76 -48.56 -14.45
CA SER A 191 -5.74 -48.17 -15.86
C SER A 191 -6.31 -46.78 -16.09
N SER A 192 -7.37 -46.40 -15.39
CA SER A 192 -7.92 -45.03 -15.44
C SER A 192 -6.89 -43.98 -14.96
N GLN A 193 -6.18 -44.27 -13.90
CA GLN A 193 -5.09 -43.39 -13.39
C GLN A 193 -3.96 -43.26 -14.42
N ALA A 194 -3.50 -44.36 -15.03
CA ALA A 194 -2.47 -44.34 -16.07
C ALA A 194 -2.91 -43.56 -17.29
N ARG A 195 -4.19 -43.68 -17.70
CA ARG A 195 -4.78 -42.93 -18.79
C ARG A 195 -4.85 -41.44 -18.51
N ASP A 196 -5.20 -41.05 -17.29
CA ASP A 196 -5.20 -39.65 -16.86
C ASP A 196 -3.77 -39.06 -16.93
N GLN A 197 -2.75 -39.77 -16.44
CA GLN A 197 -1.35 -39.36 -16.59
C GLN A 197 -0.91 -39.22 -18.04
N LEU A 198 -1.33 -40.13 -18.92
CA LEU A 198 -1.06 -40.01 -20.34
C LEU A 198 -1.75 -38.80 -20.95
N SER A 199 -3.01 -38.53 -20.59
CA SER A 199 -3.72 -37.35 -21.09
C SER A 199 -3.03 -36.04 -20.71
N LYS A 200 -2.42 -35.94 -19.50
CA LYS A 200 -1.67 -34.79 -18.98
C LYS A 200 -0.33 -34.56 -19.70
N THR A 201 0.13 -35.50 -20.56
CA THR A 201 1.31 -35.27 -21.42
C THR A 201 1.05 -34.25 -22.52
N THR A 202 -0.22 -33.98 -22.84
CA THR A 202 -0.63 -33.01 -23.84
C THR A 202 -1.37 -31.87 -23.16
N VAL A 203 -0.78 -30.68 -23.16
CA VAL A 203 -1.31 -29.50 -22.47
C VAL A 203 -1.97 -28.57 -23.46
N TYR A 204 -3.21 -28.21 -23.18
CA TYR A 204 -4.02 -27.32 -24.02
C TYR A 204 -4.27 -26.00 -23.28
N SER A 205 -4.54 -24.94 -24.05
CA SER A 205 -4.88 -23.63 -23.45
C SER A 205 -6.24 -23.67 -22.75
N PRO A 206 -6.30 -23.23 -21.46
CA PRO A 206 -7.58 -23.13 -20.73
C PRO A 206 -8.39 -21.89 -21.10
N ILE A 207 -7.77 -20.86 -21.69
CA ILE A 207 -8.38 -19.57 -22.02
C ILE A 207 -8.02 -19.13 -23.45
N ASN A 208 -8.80 -18.17 -23.98
CA ASN A 208 -8.37 -17.38 -25.13
C ASN A 208 -7.42 -16.29 -24.67
N GLY A 209 -6.34 -16.06 -25.38
CA GLY A 209 -5.39 -15.03 -24.98
C GLY A 209 -4.14 -15.00 -25.85
N THR A 210 -3.08 -14.42 -25.30
CA THR A 210 -1.77 -14.31 -25.94
C THR A 210 -0.72 -14.91 -25.01
N VAL A 211 0.26 -15.60 -25.55
CA VAL A 211 1.44 -16.05 -24.80
C VAL A 211 2.26 -14.82 -24.42
N THR A 212 2.35 -14.52 -23.12
CA THR A 212 3.08 -13.34 -22.61
C THR A 212 4.51 -13.63 -22.28
N ILE A 213 4.80 -14.85 -21.84
CA ILE A 213 6.13 -15.33 -21.49
C ILE A 213 6.23 -16.80 -21.91
N LEU A 214 7.32 -17.14 -22.59
CA LEU A 214 7.68 -18.53 -22.93
C LEU A 214 9.03 -18.85 -22.28
N ASN A 215 9.01 -19.61 -21.18
CA ASN A 215 10.21 -19.92 -20.39
C ASN A 215 10.94 -21.16 -20.91
N SER A 216 10.22 -22.12 -21.51
CA SER A 216 10.79 -23.41 -21.92
C SER A 216 10.96 -23.53 -23.44
N LYS A 217 11.89 -24.38 -23.84
CA LYS A 217 12.22 -24.64 -25.25
C LYS A 217 11.96 -26.08 -25.64
N LEU A 218 11.85 -26.31 -26.95
CA LEU A 218 11.76 -27.66 -27.51
C LEU A 218 13.00 -28.49 -27.12
N GLY A 219 12.79 -29.74 -26.69
CA GLY A 219 13.84 -30.64 -26.21
C GLY A 219 14.22 -30.45 -24.73
N GLU A 220 13.66 -29.44 -24.06
CA GLU A 220 13.91 -29.21 -22.64
C GLU A 220 13.15 -30.22 -21.77
N ARG A 221 13.76 -30.61 -20.64
CA ARG A 221 13.14 -31.52 -19.67
C ARG A 221 12.49 -30.73 -18.56
N ILE A 222 11.19 -30.95 -18.39
CA ILE A 222 10.38 -30.34 -17.35
C ILE A 222 10.17 -31.27 -16.16
N VAL A 223 9.98 -30.65 -14.98
CA VAL A 223 9.71 -31.33 -13.71
C VAL A 223 8.23 -31.12 -13.37
N ALA A 224 7.56 -32.19 -12.92
CA ALA A 224 6.16 -32.15 -12.52
C ALA A 224 5.92 -31.42 -11.19
N THR A 225 4.71 -30.87 -11.02
CA THR A 225 4.30 -30.10 -9.83
C THR A 225 4.02 -30.93 -8.56
N GLY A 226 4.26 -32.23 -8.58
CA GLY A 226 3.79 -33.17 -7.52
C GLY A 226 4.43 -33.02 -6.14
N GLN A 227 5.73 -32.63 -6.06
CA GLN A 227 6.48 -32.49 -4.79
C GLN A 227 7.26 -31.18 -4.68
N PHE A 228 7.43 -30.46 -5.76
CA PHE A 228 8.15 -29.17 -5.84
C PHE A 228 7.36 -28.19 -6.67
N ALA A 229 7.73 -26.91 -6.61
CA ALA A 229 7.23 -25.95 -7.57
C ALA A 229 7.56 -26.41 -8.98
N GLY A 230 6.57 -26.87 -9.75
CA GLY A 230 6.76 -27.37 -11.12
C GLY A 230 7.34 -26.32 -12.03
N THR A 231 7.96 -26.76 -13.12
CA THR A 231 8.52 -25.87 -14.14
C THR A 231 7.38 -25.08 -14.79
N GLU A 232 7.41 -23.75 -14.67
CA GLU A 232 6.52 -22.86 -15.44
C GLU A 232 7.02 -22.81 -16.87
N VAL A 233 6.23 -23.40 -17.80
CA VAL A 233 6.62 -23.47 -19.21
C VAL A 233 6.30 -22.15 -19.92
N MET A 234 5.11 -21.60 -19.68
CA MET A 234 4.66 -20.35 -20.29
C MET A 234 3.55 -19.69 -19.48
N ARG A 235 3.26 -18.44 -19.82
CA ARG A 235 2.07 -17.72 -19.33
C ARG A 235 1.18 -17.34 -20.49
N VAL A 236 -0.12 -17.46 -20.28
CA VAL A 236 -1.16 -17.07 -21.22
C VAL A 236 -2.04 -16.04 -20.55
N ALA A 237 -2.24 -14.91 -21.21
CA ALA A 237 -3.04 -13.81 -20.67
C ALA A 237 -4.03 -13.25 -21.69
N ASP A 238 -5.15 -12.79 -21.18
CA ASP A 238 -6.12 -12.03 -21.97
C ASP A 238 -5.74 -10.54 -21.97
N LEU A 239 -5.14 -10.07 -23.06
CA LEU A 239 -4.71 -8.69 -23.23
C LEU A 239 -5.86 -7.74 -23.61
N SER A 240 -7.09 -8.24 -23.79
CA SER A 240 -8.25 -7.41 -24.09
C SER A 240 -8.76 -6.67 -22.85
N ARG A 241 -8.46 -7.20 -21.66
CA ARG A 241 -8.82 -6.62 -20.37
C ARG A 241 -7.58 -6.44 -19.50
N MET A 242 -7.21 -5.18 -19.35
CA MET A 242 -6.03 -4.79 -18.57
C MET A 242 -6.45 -4.08 -17.30
N GLN A 243 -5.67 -4.27 -16.25
CA GLN A 243 -5.83 -3.59 -14.97
C GLN A 243 -4.51 -2.93 -14.55
N ALA A 244 -4.59 -1.81 -13.88
CA ALA A 244 -3.45 -1.25 -13.16
C ALA A 244 -3.48 -1.79 -11.72
N VAL A 245 -2.42 -2.44 -11.31
CA VAL A 245 -2.20 -2.91 -9.95
C VAL A 245 -1.24 -1.94 -9.30
N ILE A 246 -1.76 -1.15 -8.35
CA ILE A 246 -1.04 -0.06 -7.70
C ILE A 246 -0.91 -0.31 -6.20
N ASP A 247 0.15 0.21 -5.61
CA ASP A 247 0.46 0.10 -4.19
C ASP A 247 0.10 1.43 -3.49
N VAL A 248 -1.03 1.44 -2.78
CA VAL A 248 -1.55 2.61 -2.04
C VAL A 248 -1.08 2.55 -0.59
N ASN A 249 -0.61 3.68 -0.06
CA ASN A 249 -0.14 3.78 1.31
C ASN A 249 -1.27 3.54 2.33
N GLU A 250 -0.94 2.95 3.49
CA GLU A 250 -1.86 2.65 4.60
C GLU A 250 -2.69 3.88 5.05
N ASN A 251 -2.10 5.07 5.01
CA ASN A 251 -2.80 6.29 5.43
C ASN A 251 -3.89 6.73 4.44
N ASP A 252 -3.76 6.35 3.17
CA ASP A 252 -4.63 6.81 2.08
C ASP A 252 -5.71 5.79 1.72
N VAL A 253 -5.45 4.49 1.96
CA VAL A 253 -6.40 3.39 1.68
C VAL A 253 -7.80 3.61 2.29
N PRO A 254 -7.98 4.14 3.52
CA PRO A 254 -9.31 4.36 4.07
C PRO A 254 -10.19 5.31 3.27
N ASN A 255 -9.58 6.16 2.44
CA ASN A 255 -10.28 7.12 1.60
C ASN A 255 -10.70 6.53 0.25
N VAL A 256 -10.12 5.41 -0.18
CA VAL A 256 -10.39 4.76 -1.46
C VAL A 256 -11.56 3.79 -1.33
N LYS A 257 -12.47 3.82 -2.30
CA LYS A 257 -13.65 2.96 -2.35
C LYS A 257 -13.73 2.21 -3.68
N ILE A 258 -14.31 1.02 -3.64
CA ILE A 258 -14.63 0.27 -4.87
C ILE A 258 -15.63 1.10 -5.69
N GLY A 259 -15.33 1.25 -6.99
CA GLY A 259 -16.11 2.06 -7.92
C GLY A 259 -15.61 3.50 -8.08
N ASP A 260 -14.61 3.94 -7.32
CA ASP A 260 -13.99 5.25 -7.51
C ASP A 260 -13.36 5.34 -8.91
N LYS A 261 -13.45 6.50 -9.52
CA LYS A 261 -12.82 6.77 -10.81
C LYS A 261 -11.33 7.01 -10.63
N ALA A 262 -10.55 6.55 -11.58
CA ALA A 262 -9.11 6.76 -11.58
C ALA A 262 -8.63 7.19 -12.95
N ASN A 263 -7.67 8.11 -12.96
CA ASN A 263 -6.93 8.50 -14.14
C ASN A 263 -5.55 7.87 -14.07
N VAL A 264 -5.29 6.89 -14.93
CA VAL A 264 -4.03 6.14 -14.95
C VAL A 264 -3.12 6.70 -16.03
N LYS A 265 -1.95 7.16 -15.65
CA LYS A 265 -0.87 7.57 -16.55
C LYS A 265 0.12 6.42 -16.67
N ILE A 266 0.37 5.95 -17.89
CA ILE A 266 1.35 4.89 -18.18
C ILE A 266 2.60 5.55 -18.73
N ASP A 267 3.75 5.32 -18.10
CA ASP A 267 5.00 6.02 -18.41
C ASP A 267 5.42 5.86 -19.88
N ALA A 268 5.17 4.68 -20.47
CA ALA A 268 5.48 4.40 -21.87
C ALA A 268 4.67 5.24 -22.89
N TYR A 269 3.55 5.83 -22.47
CA TYR A 269 2.64 6.59 -23.34
C TYR A 269 2.62 8.11 -23.03
N GLY A 270 3.61 8.58 -22.27
CA GLY A 270 3.80 10.01 -21.96
C GLY A 270 2.61 10.58 -21.17
N ASP A 271 2.02 11.68 -21.65
CA ASP A 271 0.94 12.39 -20.94
C ASP A 271 -0.47 11.87 -21.20
N ARG A 272 -0.61 10.76 -21.95
CA ARG A 272 -1.92 10.15 -22.19
C ARG A 272 -2.47 9.55 -20.90
N LYS A 273 -3.70 9.92 -20.55
CA LYS A 273 -4.42 9.43 -19.39
C LYS A 273 -5.43 8.37 -19.81
N PHE A 274 -5.34 7.20 -19.20
CA PHE A 274 -6.29 6.11 -19.37
C PHE A 274 -7.30 6.17 -18.23
N LYS A 275 -8.58 6.12 -18.57
CA LYS A 275 -9.63 6.08 -17.55
C LYS A 275 -9.76 4.67 -17.01
N GLY A 276 -10.07 4.59 -15.71
CA GLY A 276 -10.31 3.33 -15.06
C GLY A 276 -11.23 3.49 -13.86
N THR A 277 -11.60 2.36 -13.30
CA THR A 277 -12.42 2.28 -12.08
C THR A 277 -11.78 1.31 -11.09
N VAL A 278 -11.81 1.65 -9.81
CA VAL A 278 -11.33 0.78 -8.72
C VAL A 278 -12.23 -0.46 -8.66
N ALA A 279 -11.66 -1.61 -8.97
CA ALA A 279 -12.37 -2.90 -8.98
C ALA A 279 -12.21 -3.65 -7.66
N GLN A 280 -11.03 -3.60 -7.07
CA GLN A 280 -10.71 -4.35 -5.86
C GLN A 280 -9.66 -3.61 -5.01
N ILE A 281 -9.83 -3.71 -3.70
CA ILE A 281 -8.86 -3.24 -2.70
C ILE A 281 -8.39 -4.46 -1.91
N GLY A 282 -7.07 -4.67 -1.83
CA GLY A 282 -6.48 -5.77 -1.08
C GLY A 282 -6.73 -5.62 0.43
N ASN A 283 -7.07 -6.73 1.07
CA ASN A 283 -7.33 -6.75 2.52
C ASN A 283 -6.06 -6.90 3.35
N THR A 284 -4.93 -7.22 2.72
CA THR A 284 -3.66 -7.45 3.40
C THR A 284 -2.64 -6.43 2.93
N GLY A 285 -2.04 -5.72 3.88
CA GLY A 285 -0.92 -4.83 3.61
C GLY A 285 0.35 -5.61 3.28
N LYS A 286 1.10 -5.14 2.30
CA LYS A 286 2.43 -5.61 1.97
C LYS A 286 3.44 -4.65 2.60
N THR A 287 4.21 -5.14 3.55
CA THR A 287 5.25 -4.34 4.20
C THR A 287 6.55 -4.50 3.44
N THR A 288 7.11 -3.38 3.01
CA THR A 288 8.42 -3.32 2.35
C THR A 288 9.43 -2.71 3.32
N GLY A 289 10.65 -3.29 3.39
CA GLY A 289 11.69 -2.78 4.29
C GLY A 289 11.59 -3.32 5.72
N SER A 290 10.97 -4.51 5.92
CA SER A 290 10.89 -5.16 7.26
C SER A 290 12.27 -5.25 7.92
N GLY A 291 12.39 -4.64 9.12
CA GLY A 291 13.65 -4.60 9.89
C GLY A 291 14.53 -3.38 9.63
N THR A 292 14.12 -2.42 8.80
CA THR A 292 14.78 -1.12 8.63
C THR A 292 13.96 -0.01 9.24
N GLN A 293 14.56 1.18 9.46
CA GLN A 293 13.84 2.37 9.98
C GLN A 293 12.80 2.94 9.00
N GLU A 294 12.75 2.44 7.77
CA GLU A 294 11.81 2.84 6.70
C GLU A 294 10.85 1.70 6.37
N GLU A 295 10.08 1.24 7.34
CA GLU A 295 9.03 0.26 7.13
C GLU A 295 7.78 0.97 6.57
N VAL A 296 7.40 0.66 5.33
CA VAL A 296 6.22 1.22 4.66
C VAL A 296 5.24 0.10 4.36
N THR A 297 4.01 0.26 4.86
CA THR A 297 2.91 -0.66 4.57
C THR A 297 2.05 -0.09 3.44
N ASN A 298 1.94 -0.86 2.36
CA ASN A 298 1.11 -0.53 1.21
C ASN A 298 0.03 -1.58 1.00
N PHE A 299 -1.10 -1.16 0.47
CA PHE A 299 -2.21 -2.03 0.09
C PHE A 299 -2.35 -2.07 -1.43
N GLU A 300 -2.50 -3.27 -1.96
CA GLU A 300 -2.68 -3.47 -3.39
C GLU A 300 -4.09 -3.06 -3.81
N VAL A 301 -4.21 -2.12 -4.73
CA VAL A 301 -5.48 -1.68 -5.32
C VAL A 301 -5.46 -2.00 -6.82
N LYS A 302 -6.53 -2.64 -7.30
CA LYS A 302 -6.70 -3.01 -8.71
C LYS A 302 -7.70 -2.08 -9.38
N ILE A 303 -7.28 -1.46 -10.46
CA ILE A 303 -8.07 -0.52 -11.26
C ILE A 303 -8.27 -1.13 -12.63
N ASN A 304 -9.51 -1.43 -13.00
CA ASN A 304 -9.83 -1.89 -14.34
C ASN A 304 -9.75 -0.71 -15.31
N LEU A 305 -8.92 -0.86 -16.33
CA LEU A 305 -8.76 0.16 -17.37
C LEU A 305 -9.89 0.03 -18.38
N GLU A 306 -10.45 1.16 -18.82
CA GLU A 306 -11.40 1.19 -19.93
C GLU A 306 -10.66 0.79 -21.22
N ARG A 307 -11.37 0.04 -22.08
CA ARG A 307 -10.80 -0.42 -23.34
C ARG A 307 -10.55 0.75 -24.26
N GLU A 308 -9.30 0.93 -24.64
CA GLU A 308 -8.89 1.89 -25.66
C GLU A 308 -8.22 1.16 -26.84
N ASP A 309 -8.10 1.84 -27.99
CA ASP A 309 -7.51 1.29 -29.23
C ASP A 309 -5.99 1.08 -29.15
N VAL A 310 -5.42 1.01 -27.95
CA VAL A 310 -3.98 0.86 -27.72
C VAL A 310 -3.71 -0.50 -27.09
N LEU A 311 -2.79 -1.25 -27.68
CA LEU A 311 -2.34 -2.53 -27.13
C LEU A 311 -1.42 -2.29 -25.92
N LEU A 312 -1.96 -2.40 -24.71
CA LEU A 312 -1.18 -2.32 -23.48
C LEU A 312 -0.41 -3.63 -23.26
N ARG A 313 0.88 -3.50 -22.96
CA ARG A 313 1.72 -4.66 -22.62
C ARG A 313 1.79 -4.86 -21.11
N PRO A 314 1.74 -6.09 -20.62
CA PRO A 314 1.96 -6.38 -19.20
C PRO A 314 3.33 -5.90 -18.73
N GLY A 315 3.40 -5.45 -17.46
CA GLY A 315 4.64 -5.01 -16.83
C GLY A 315 5.00 -3.55 -16.98
N LEU A 316 4.25 -2.76 -17.77
CA LEU A 316 4.46 -1.32 -17.88
C LEU A 316 4.21 -0.63 -16.54
N SER A 317 5.10 0.31 -16.18
CA SER A 317 4.93 1.15 -14.99
C SER A 317 3.83 2.18 -15.24
N CYS A 318 3.04 2.45 -14.19
CA CYS A 318 1.96 3.42 -14.24
C CYS A 318 1.84 4.17 -12.91
N THR A 319 1.28 5.37 -13.00
CA THR A 319 0.84 6.18 -11.87
C THR A 319 -0.66 6.39 -11.99
N ALA A 320 -1.40 6.12 -10.94
CA ALA A 320 -2.85 6.29 -10.91
C ALA A 320 -3.23 7.36 -9.90
N ASP A 321 -4.07 8.29 -10.34
CA ASP A 321 -4.73 9.30 -9.52
C ASP A 321 -6.17 8.89 -9.31
N ILE A 322 -6.50 8.38 -8.11
CA ILE A 322 -7.83 7.92 -7.74
C ILE A 322 -8.63 9.10 -7.18
N GLU A 323 -9.80 9.37 -7.76
CA GLU A 323 -10.74 10.40 -7.32
C GLU A 323 -11.58 9.86 -6.15
N THR A 324 -11.22 10.22 -4.91
CA THR A 324 -11.83 9.62 -3.71
C THR A 324 -13.05 10.38 -3.20
N ASN A 325 -12.88 11.66 -2.91
CA ASN A 325 -13.95 12.50 -2.38
C ASN A 325 -14.08 13.79 -3.18
N MET A 326 -15.31 14.18 -3.49
CA MET A 326 -15.61 15.43 -4.18
C MET A 326 -16.60 16.26 -3.36
N VAL A 327 -16.25 17.50 -3.04
CA VAL A 327 -17.14 18.48 -2.44
C VAL A 327 -17.36 19.61 -3.42
N LYS A 328 -18.62 19.77 -3.83
CA LYS A 328 -19.03 20.87 -4.72
C LYS A 328 -19.30 22.12 -3.90
N ASP A 329 -18.98 23.27 -4.48
CA ASP A 329 -19.27 24.60 -3.90
C ASP A 329 -18.66 24.82 -2.50
N ALA A 330 -17.48 24.19 -2.23
CA ALA A 330 -16.74 24.35 -0.99
C ALA A 330 -16.02 25.71 -0.94
N VAL A 331 -15.91 26.29 0.26
CA VAL A 331 -15.03 27.46 0.48
C VAL A 331 -13.58 27.00 0.41
N ALA A 332 -12.92 27.35 -0.69
CA ALA A 332 -11.54 26.94 -1.00
C ALA A 332 -10.57 28.03 -0.56
N VAL A 333 -9.54 27.64 0.17
CA VAL A 333 -8.41 28.49 0.60
C VAL A 333 -7.12 27.83 0.15
N PRO A 334 -6.12 28.60 -0.35
CA PRO A 334 -4.83 28.03 -0.70
C PRO A 334 -4.22 27.23 0.46
N MET A 335 -3.73 26.02 0.19
CA MET A 335 -3.16 25.14 1.22
C MET A 335 -2.04 25.82 2.01
N GLN A 336 -1.24 26.67 1.35
CA GLN A 336 -0.15 27.44 1.97
C GLN A 336 -0.64 28.46 3.01
N GLY A 337 -1.93 28.88 2.95
CA GLY A 337 -2.54 29.83 3.89
C GLY A 337 -2.99 29.20 5.20
N VAL A 338 -3.03 27.87 5.28
CA VAL A 338 -3.45 27.14 6.48
C VAL A 338 -2.23 26.75 7.30
N THR A 339 -2.18 27.15 8.57
CA THR A 339 -1.09 26.81 9.48
C THR A 339 -1.61 26.23 10.79
N ILE A 340 -0.73 25.55 11.52
CA ILE A 340 -1.05 24.97 12.83
C ILE A 340 -0.50 25.89 13.92
N ARG A 341 -1.36 26.24 14.87
CA ARG A 341 -0.99 27.06 16.05
C ARG A 341 -1.54 26.44 17.32
N THR A 342 -0.86 26.69 18.44
CA THR A 342 -1.39 26.29 19.75
C THR A 342 -2.56 27.19 20.13
N GLY A 343 -3.71 26.61 20.49
CA GLY A 343 -4.97 27.31 20.66
C GLY A 343 -4.97 28.50 21.63
N ASP A 344 -4.07 28.50 22.62
CA ASP A 344 -4.06 29.53 23.70
C ASP A 344 -2.93 30.56 23.60
N SER A 345 -1.86 30.31 22.83
CA SER A 345 -0.67 31.17 22.85
C SER A 345 -0.26 31.74 21.50
N ASN A 346 -0.94 31.42 20.41
CA ASN A 346 -0.55 31.79 19.02
C ASN A 346 0.93 31.51 18.67
N LEU A 347 1.58 30.63 19.45
CA LEU A 347 2.98 30.25 19.25
C LEU A 347 3.09 29.22 18.13
N SER A 348 4.19 29.29 17.36
CA SER A 348 4.48 28.25 16.35
C SER A 348 5.03 26.98 17.03
N PRO A 349 4.91 25.82 16.39
CA PRO A 349 5.47 24.56 16.89
C PRO A 349 6.97 24.68 17.22
N GLU A 350 7.73 25.43 16.41
CA GLU A 350 9.17 25.66 16.65
C GLU A 350 9.46 26.57 17.86
N GLU A 351 8.58 27.53 18.15
CA GLU A 351 8.71 28.38 19.34
C GLU A 351 8.42 27.57 20.61
N ILE A 352 7.53 26.58 20.53
CA ILE A 352 7.23 25.67 21.63
C ILE A 352 8.42 24.75 21.88
N GLU A 353 9.02 24.20 20.82
CA GLU A 353 10.20 23.34 20.92
C GLU A 353 11.41 24.10 21.49
N LYS A 354 11.66 25.32 21.04
CA LYS A 354 12.69 26.19 21.63
C LYS A 354 12.42 26.54 23.10
N LYS A 355 11.15 26.67 23.48
CA LYS A 355 10.76 26.92 24.87
C LYS A 355 10.97 25.66 25.73
N LYS A 356 10.67 24.48 25.21
CA LYS A 356 10.92 23.17 25.81
C LYS A 356 12.43 22.91 25.98
N LEU A 357 13.24 23.18 24.95
CA LEU A 357 14.70 23.06 25.03
C LEU A 357 15.31 24.01 26.07
N LYS A 358 14.75 25.22 26.21
CA LYS A 358 15.19 26.16 27.26
C LYS A 358 14.72 25.76 28.66
N SER A 359 13.56 25.12 28.82
CA SER A 359 13.11 24.61 30.13
C SER A 359 13.87 23.34 30.51
N ALA A 360 14.09 22.43 29.60
CA ALA A 360 14.89 21.20 29.81
C ALA A 360 16.36 21.50 30.12
N ALA A 361 16.91 22.58 29.58
CA ALA A 361 18.26 23.05 29.92
C ALA A 361 18.36 23.69 31.33
N ARG A 362 17.24 24.09 31.95
CA ARG A 362 17.17 24.59 33.32
C ARG A 362 16.99 23.50 34.38
N ASP A 363 16.42 22.35 34.01
CA ASP A 363 16.07 21.26 34.94
C ASP A 363 17.08 20.10 34.98
N LYS A 364 18.27 20.26 34.38
CA LYS A 364 19.37 19.28 34.55
C LYS A 364 20.01 19.37 35.90
N GLY A 365 19.30 18.93 36.93
CA GLY A 365 19.76 18.96 38.31
C GLY A 365 19.17 17.90 39.25
N ASP A 366 18.54 16.83 38.75
CA ASP A 366 18.21 15.70 39.63
C ASP A 366 18.11 14.37 38.87
N ASN A 367 19.01 13.45 39.23
CA ASN A 367 19.03 12.09 38.69
C ASN A 367 18.11 11.21 39.53
N ASN A 368 17.01 10.74 39.00
CA ASN A 368 16.39 9.42 39.23
C ASN A 368 14.91 9.43 38.85
N ALA A 369 14.58 9.01 37.61
CA ALA A 369 13.25 8.48 37.29
C ALA A 369 13.13 8.17 35.79
N ASP A 370 13.91 7.21 35.25
CA ASP A 370 13.92 6.97 33.79
C ASP A 370 12.78 6.09 33.24
N TYR A 371 11.97 5.46 34.08
CA TYR A 371 10.93 4.53 33.57
C TYR A 371 9.48 5.01 33.76
N VAL A 372 9.22 6.04 34.51
CA VAL A 372 7.85 6.59 34.69
C VAL A 372 7.54 7.70 33.69
N ASN A 373 8.58 8.32 33.09
CA ASN A 373 8.47 9.49 32.23
C ASN A 373 7.93 9.17 30.81
N GLU A 374 8.22 7.98 30.25
CA GLU A 374 7.87 7.69 28.84
C GLU A 374 6.35 7.61 28.58
N ARG A 375 5.59 7.10 29.53
CA ARG A 375 4.11 7.07 29.42
C ARG A 375 3.47 8.44 29.68
N GLN A 376 4.05 9.21 30.60
CA GLN A 376 3.58 10.57 30.87
C GLN A 376 3.98 11.54 29.75
N GLU A 377 5.16 11.38 29.14
CA GLU A 377 5.56 12.14 27.96
C GLU A 377 4.70 11.83 26.73
N LYS A 378 4.39 10.56 26.49
CA LYS A 378 3.46 10.17 25.40
C LYS A 378 2.02 10.66 25.63
N ALA A 379 1.56 10.70 26.89
CA ALA A 379 0.25 11.26 27.23
C ALA A 379 0.23 12.79 27.10
N ALA A 380 1.27 13.48 27.58
CA ALA A 380 1.43 14.92 27.43
C ALA A 380 1.59 15.34 25.95
N GLN A 381 2.30 14.55 25.14
CA GLN A 381 2.39 14.77 23.68
C GLN A 381 1.06 14.58 22.97
N ARG A 382 0.19 13.66 23.42
CA ARG A 382 -1.17 13.50 22.89
C ARG A 382 -2.06 14.68 23.27
N GLU A 383 -2.05 15.11 24.54
CA GLU A 383 -2.81 16.30 24.97
C GLU A 383 -2.33 17.59 24.27
N GLU A 384 -1.04 17.74 23.99
CA GLU A 384 -0.52 18.88 23.23
C GLU A 384 -0.90 18.83 21.75
N ARG A 385 -0.96 17.63 21.13
CA ARG A 385 -1.49 17.46 19.77
C ARG A 385 -2.95 17.87 19.67
N ASP A 386 -3.77 17.53 20.66
CA ASP A 386 -5.19 17.89 20.69
C ASP A 386 -5.41 19.40 20.91
N LYS A 387 -4.43 20.11 21.46
CA LYS A 387 -4.45 21.59 21.60
C LYS A 387 -3.99 22.33 20.33
N LEU A 388 -3.51 21.62 19.30
CA LEU A 388 -3.10 22.23 18.04
C LEU A 388 -4.33 22.57 17.20
N ALA A 389 -4.61 23.86 17.03
CA ALA A 389 -5.68 24.34 16.18
C ALA A 389 -5.13 24.74 14.80
N LYS A 390 -5.85 24.34 13.74
CA LYS A 390 -5.60 24.87 12.41
C LYS A 390 -6.13 26.29 12.34
N VAL A 391 -5.30 27.23 11.86
CA VAL A 391 -5.64 28.65 11.76
C VAL A 391 -5.31 29.19 10.39
N VAL A 392 -6.09 30.17 9.96
CA VAL A 392 -5.88 30.95 8.72
C VAL A 392 -5.73 32.41 9.12
N PHE A 393 -4.81 33.12 8.48
CA PHE A 393 -4.65 34.55 8.65
C PHE A 393 -5.45 35.32 7.60
N LEU A 394 -6.44 36.09 8.05
CA LEU A 394 -7.20 36.98 7.20
C LEU A 394 -6.59 38.39 7.24
N LYS A 395 -6.52 39.05 6.10
CA LYS A 395 -6.12 40.44 6.01
C LYS A 395 -7.33 41.35 6.18
N LYS A 396 -7.42 42.04 7.33
CA LYS A 396 -8.45 43.04 7.59
C LYS A 396 -7.79 44.38 7.97
N GLY A 397 -8.08 45.42 7.20
CA GLY A 397 -7.55 46.76 7.52
C GLY A 397 -6.03 46.88 7.59
N GLY A 398 -5.28 46.12 6.74
CA GLY A 398 -3.81 46.12 6.73
C GLY A 398 -3.15 45.36 7.90
N LYS A 399 -3.93 44.61 8.68
CA LYS A 399 -3.47 43.74 9.76
C LYS A 399 -3.85 42.28 9.47
N ALA A 400 -3.02 41.35 9.94
CA ALA A 400 -3.30 39.94 9.92
C ALA A 400 -4.17 39.58 11.14
N GLN A 401 -5.34 38.98 10.92
CA GLN A 401 -6.21 38.45 11.97
C GLN A 401 -6.17 36.93 11.92
N SER A 402 -5.78 36.28 13.02
CA SER A 402 -5.79 34.82 13.14
C SER A 402 -7.22 34.33 13.39
N VAL A 403 -7.70 33.42 12.57
CA VAL A 403 -9.02 32.78 12.69
C VAL A 403 -8.86 31.29 12.78
N LYS A 404 -9.43 30.66 13.82
CA LYS A 404 -9.49 29.19 13.94
C LYS A 404 -10.42 28.65 12.84
N VAL A 405 -9.98 27.61 12.17
CA VAL A 405 -10.73 26.99 11.06
C VAL A 405 -10.86 25.49 11.24
N THR A 406 -11.99 24.95 10.80
CA THR A 406 -12.18 23.52 10.62
C THR A 406 -12.00 23.20 9.15
N THR A 407 -11.03 22.37 8.83
CA THR A 407 -10.72 21.98 7.46
C THR A 407 -11.48 20.70 7.06
N GLY A 408 -11.78 20.57 5.78
CA GLY A 408 -12.31 19.34 5.18
C GLY A 408 -11.28 18.68 4.28
N ILE A 409 -11.68 18.33 3.04
CA ILE A 409 -10.84 17.71 2.03
C ILE A 409 -9.89 18.74 1.42
N SER A 410 -8.81 18.28 0.81
CA SER A 410 -7.86 19.12 0.06
C SER A 410 -7.55 18.53 -1.29
N ASP A 411 -7.28 19.39 -2.26
CA ASP A 411 -6.58 19.04 -3.50
C ASP A 411 -5.13 19.50 -3.42
N ASP A 412 -4.38 19.43 -4.53
CA ASP A 412 -2.96 19.82 -4.61
C ASP A 412 -2.72 21.30 -4.32
N THR A 413 -3.72 22.17 -4.43
CA THR A 413 -3.60 23.62 -4.37
C THR A 413 -4.46 24.23 -3.27
N TYR A 414 -5.67 23.73 -3.09
CA TYR A 414 -6.69 24.29 -2.21
C TYR A 414 -7.14 23.32 -1.13
N MET A 415 -7.51 23.87 0.01
CA MET A 415 -8.10 23.14 1.14
C MET A 415 -9.52 23.65 1.41
N GLU A 416 -10.45 22.74 1.62
CA GLU A 416 -11.81 23.07 2.06
C GLU A 416 -11.81 23.63 3.47
N ILE A 417 -12.47 24.74 3.68
CA ILE A 417 -12.75 25.31 5.00
C ILE A 417 -14.25 25.17 5.30
N LYS A 418 -14.56 24.38 6.31
CA LYS A 418 -15.95 24.17 6.77
C LYS A 418 -16.47 25.30 7.62
N THR A 419 -15.61 25.87 8.49
CA THR A 419 -15.95 26.97 9.39
C THR A 419 -14.79 27.93 9.56
N GLY A 420 -15.07 29.22 9.74
CA GLY A 420 -14.10 30.25 10.10
C GLY A 420 -13.74 31.25 8.99
N VAL A 421 -13.98 30.94 7.72
CA VAL A 421 -13.71 31.84 6.58
C VAL A 421 -14.96 31.95 5.71
N GLN A 422 -15.25 33.14 5.22
CA GLN A 422 -16.35 33.38 4.28
C GLN A 422 -15.83 33.55 2.84
N PRO A 423 -16.62 33.21 1.82
CA PRO A 423 -16.28 33.50 0.44
C PRO A 423 -16.04 35.01 0.24
N GLY A 424 -14.91 35.38 -0.35
CA GLY A 424 -14.49 36.77 -0.56
C GLY A 424 -13.52 37.33 0.48
N ASP A 425 -13.30 36.64 1.60
CA ASP A 425 -12.27 37.02 2.57
C ASP A 425 -10.87 36.95 1.95
N GLU A 426 -10.02 37.95 2.21
CA GLU A 426 -8.61 37.94 1.80
C GLU A 426 -7.78 37.10 2.76
N VAL A 427 -7.38 35.93 2.30
CA VAL A 427 -6.50 34.99 3.03
C VAL A 427 -5.05 35.26 2.68
N ILE A 428 -4.18 35.27 3.68
CA ILE A 428 -2.75 35.40 3.50
C ILE A 428 -2.19 34.04 3.06
N SER A 429 -1.73 33.96 1.80
CA SER A 429 -1.18 32.75 1.17
C SER A 429 0.33 32.83 0.90
N GLY A 430 0.95 33.99 1.19
CA GLY A 430 2.35 34.26 0.88
C GLY A 430 3.34 33.52 1.76
N SER A 431 4.62 33.70 1.46
CA SER A 431 5.80 33.02 2.02
C SER A 431 5.54 32.14 3.28
N TYR A 432 5.70 30.82 3.15
CA TYR A 432 5.53 29.86 4.26
C TYR A 432 6.26 30.30 5.55
N SER A 433 7.47 30.88 5.42
CA SER A 433 8.24 31.39 6.54
C SER A 433 7.57 32.61 7.24
N ALA A 434 6.81 33.41 6.50
CA ALA A 434 6.06 34.53 7.07
C ALA A 434 4.86 33.99 7.86
N ILE A 435 4.10 33.06 7.28
CA ILE A 435 2.88 32.49 7.87
C ILE A 435 3.22 31.61 9.08
N SER A 436 4.24 30.75 8.96
CA SER A 436 4.57 29.77 10.03
C SER A 436 5.33 30.40 11.21
N ARG A 437 6.18 31.43 10.96
CA ARG A 437 7.12 31.92 11.98
C ARG A 437 6.92 33.39 12.39
N LYS A 438 6.60 34.29 11.43
CA LYS A 438 6.66 35.75 11.66
C LYS A 438 5.29 36.38 11.95
N LEU A 439 4.22 35.86 11.34
CA LEU A 439 2.88 36.40 11.49
C LEU A 439 2.32 36.07 12.88
N LYS A 440 1.90 37.12 13.58
CA LYS A 440 1.14 37.04 14.84
C LYS A 440 -0.20 37.73 14.65
N ASP A 441 -1.16 37.45 15.50
CA ASP A 441 -2.44 38.13 15.50
C ASP A 441 -2.23 39.65 15.67
N GLY A 442 -2.87 40.46 14.81
CA GLY A 442 -2.72 41.92 14.79
C GLY A 442 -1.47 42.46 14.08
N ALA A 443 -0.58 41.62 13.56
CA ALA A 443 0.64 42.06 12.87
C ALA A 443 0.31 42.88 11.61
N LYS A 444 1.07 43.97 11.38
CA LYS A 444 0.93 44.80 10.18
C LYS A 444 1.49 44.06 8.98
N VAL A 445 0.68 43.98 7.92
CA VAL A 445 1.06 43.31 6.66
C VAL A 445 1.01 44.28 5.50
N THR A 446 1.95 44.12 4.55
CA THR A 446 2.00 44.88 3.30
C THR A 446 1.93 43.89 2.15
N TYR A 447 1.30 44.33 1.05
CA TYR A 447 1.20 43.49 -0.16
C TYR A 447 2.59 43.42 -0.84
N ASP A 448 3.02 42.18 -1.08
CA ASP A 448 4.26 41.93 -1.83
C ASP A 448 3.95 41.90 -3.32
N LYS A 449 4.47 42.92 -4.02
CA LYS A 449 4.25 43.07 -5.47
C LYS A 449 5.12 42.15 -6.35
N GLU A 450 6.13 41.48 -5.74
CA GLU A 450 7.12 40.68 -6.50
C GLU A 450 6.72 39.23 -6.74
N ALA A 451 5.67 38.75 -6.10
CA ALA A 451 5.24 37.33 -6.20
C ALA A 451 4.23 37.07 -7.33
N THR A 452 4.00 38.02 -8.24
CA THR A 452 3.04 37.88 -9.39
C THR A 452 3.78 37.88 -10.70
N LYS A 453 4.83 37.06 -10.84
CA LYS A 453 5.42 36.73 -12.14
C LYS A 453 5.59 35.24 -12.29
#